data_4a031a6babf6f5ffe2345f8fb88465f0
#
_entry.id   4a031a6babf6f5ffe2345f8fb88465f0
#
_cell.length_a   1.000
_cell.length_b   1.000
_cell.length_c   1.000
_cell.angle_alpha   90.00
_cell.angle_beta   90.00
_cell.angle_gamma   90.00
#
_symmetry.space_group_name_H-M   'P 1'
#
loop_
_entity.id
_entity.type
_entity.pdbx_description
1 polymer ?
#
loop_
_entity_poly.entity_id
_entity_poly.type
_entity_poly.pdbx_seq_one_letter_code
_entity_poly.pdbx_strand_id
1 'polypeptide(L)'
;MNSTLSETPPYAPVLIKLLQGVVYSDDNPYWDQLQSYLTPVSEYFGKIGLRVQNYETQGFAYLEQPDPDPDDPPAERLPRLVIRHRLSFKATIFYVLLREQLRQFDASDEIGRLVLSMEELRDLLQPYLPEGNNEVKFHIEVKALVNKTVRETGFLKKLTGDDDNYEVCPIIKAKIDAEMLERLTQKLEDYADDFSDPDD
;
A
#
# COMPACT_ATOMS: atom_id res chain seq x y z
N MET A 1 -17.53 -44.89 5.01
CA MET A 1 -17.41 -43.49 5.44
C MET A 1 -16.94 -42.68 4.21
N ASN A 2 -17.90 -42.16 3.42
CA ASN A 2 -17.57 -41.28 2.30
C ASN A 2 -17.21 -39.91 2.86
N SER A 3 -15.91 -39.58 2.84
CA SER A 3 -15.49 -38.19 2.95
C SER A 3 -16.00 -37.49 1.70
N THR A 4 -17.09 -36.74 1.82
CA THR A 4 -17.44 -35.69 0.88
C THR A 4 -16.31 -34.66 0.97
N LEU A 5 -15.31 -34.79 0.09
CA LEU A 5 -14.42 -33.69 -0.21
C LEU A 5 -15.34 -32.55 -0.65
N SER A 6 -15.49 -31.55 0.22
CA SER A 6 -16.22 -30.33 -0.11
C SER A 6 -15.63 -29.80 -1.41
N GLU A 7 -16.44 -29.79 -2.46
CA GLU A 7 -16.00 -29.30 -3.76
C GLU A 7 -15.48 -27.88 -3.59
N THR A 8 -14.23 -27.65 -4.00
CA THR A 8 -13.58 -26.35 -3.88
C THR A 8 -14.41 -25.32 -4.64
N PRO A 9 -14.89 -24.24 -4.01
CA PRO A 9 -15.76 -23.29 -4.69
C PRO A 9 -15.02 -22.58 -5.83
N PRO A 10 -15.73 -22.17 -6.90
CA PRO A 10 -15.11 -21.56 -8.08
C PRO A 10 -14.34 -20.26 -7.77
N TYR A 11 -14.66 -19.61 -6.66
CA TYR A 11 -13.99 -18.39 -6.18
C TYR A 11 -12.81 -18.67 -5.22
N ALA A 12 -12.45 -19.92 -4.95
CA ALA A 12 -11.33 -20.24 -4.08
C ALA A 12 -9.99 -19.63 -4.52
N PRO A 13 -9.66 -19.55 -5.81
CA PRO A 13 -8.42 -18.90 -6.26
C PRO A 13 -8.35 -17.43 -5.83
N VAL A 14 -9.46 -16.67 -5.91
CA VAL A 14 -9.47 -15.26 -5.49
C VAL A 14 -9.41 -15.11 -3.97
N LEU A 15 -9.93 -16.05 -3.18
CA LEU A 15 -9.73 -16.05 -1.72
C LEU A 15 -8.23 -16.11 -1.39
N ILE A 16 -7.51 -17.04 -2.04
CA ILE A 16 -6.07 -17.20 -1.84
C ILE A 16 -5.32 -15.94 -2.29
N LYS A 17 -5.70 -15.39 -3.44
CA LYS A 17 -5.05 -14.18 -3.98
C LYS A 17 -5.23 -12.99 -3.03
N LEU A 18 -6.41 -12.77 -2.47
CA LEU A 18 -6.69 -11.72 -1.48
C LEU A 18 -5.89 -11.92 -0.17
N LEU A 19 -5.66 -13.15 0.26
CA LEU A 19 -4.79 -13.43 1.41
C LEU A 19 -3.32 -13.12 1.14
N GLN A 20 -2.90 -13.17 -0.11
CA GLN A 20 -1.54 -12.83 -0.53
C GLN A 20 -1.31 -11.32 -0.67
N GLY A 21 -2.38 -10.53 -0.80
CA GLY A 21 -2.28 -9.07 -0.91
C GLY A 21 -3.40 -8.41 -1.70
N VAL A 22 -3.05 -7.37 -2.43
CA VAL A 22 -3.98 -6.60 -3.27
C VAL A 22 -4.25 -7.32 -4.56
N VAL A 23 -5.51 -7.30 -5.00
CA VAL A 23 -5.95 -7.75 -6.34
C VAL A 23 -6.22 -6.50 -7.17
N TYR A 24 -5.55 -6.37 -8.30
CA TYR A 24 -5.73 -5.25 -9.22
C TYR A 24 -6.58 -5.64 -10.42
N SER A 25 -7.14 -4.65 -11.11
CA SER A 25 -8.01 -4.85 -12.29
C SER A 25 -7.28 -5.52 -13.46
N ASP A 26 -5.95 -5.49 -13.50
CA ASP A 26 -5.11 -6.18 -14.47
C ASP A 26 -4.67 -7.60 -14.01
N ASP A 27 -5.02 -8.01 -12.79
CA ASP A 27 -4.76 -9.36 -12.27
C ASP A 27 -5.81 -10.39 -12.76
N ASN A 28 -5.97 -10.55 -14.07
CA ASN A 28 -6.86 -11.55 -14.64
C ASN A 28 -6.31 -12.98 -14.47
N PRO A 29 -7.18 -13.98 -14.17
CA PRO A 29 -8.66 -13.92 -14.06
C PRO A 29 -9.19 -13.57 -12.65
N TYR A 30 -8.33 -13.21 -11.68
CA TYR A 30 -8.75 -13.04 -10.28
C TYR A 30 -9.68 -11.84 -10.08
N TRP A 31 -9.44 -10.74 -10.80
CA TRP A 31 -10.30 -9.57 -10.75
C TRP A 31 -11.74 -9.89 -11.21
N ASP A 32 -11.88 -10.53 -12.37
CA ASP A 32 -13.19 -10.89 -12.92
C ASP A 32 -13.93 -11.87 -12.01
N GLN A 33 -13.20 -12.83 -11.41
CA GLN A 33 -13.76 -13.74 -10.42
C GLN A 33 -14.21 -13.01 -9.16
N LEU A 34 -13.42 -12.03 -8.68
CA LEU A 34 -13.80 -11.23 -7.51
C LEU A 34 -15.09 -10.47 -7.77
N GLN A 35 -15.21 -9.76 -8.90
CA GLN A 35 -16.43 -9.02 -9.24
C GLN A 35 -17.64 -9.95 -9.38
N SER A 36 -17.45 -11.13 -10.00
CA SER A 36 -18.54 -12.11 -10.19
C SER A 36 -18.99 -12.77 -8.88
N TYR A 37 -18.11 -12.94 -7.91
CA TYR A 37 -18.34 -13.65 -6.67
C TYR A 37 -18.15 -12.78 -5.42
N LEU A 38 -18.32 -11.47 -5.52
CA LEU A 38 -18.03 -10.52 -4.44
C LEU A 38 -18.80 -10.87 -3.14
N THR A 39 -20.08 -11.20 -3.26
CA THR A 39 -20.92 -11.54 -2.09
C THR A 39 -20.41 -12.79 -1.35
N PRO A 40 -20.26 -13.97 -1.98
CA PRO A 40 -19.78 -15.16 -1.27
C PRO A 40 -18.32 -15.02 -0.81
N VAL A 41 -17.48 -14.26 -1.50
CA VAL A 41 -16.11 -13.93 -1.06
C VAL A 41 -16.16 -13.10 0.21
N SER A 42 -17.00 -12.05 0.25
CA SER A 42 -17.17 -11.19 1.43
C SER A 42 -17.73 -11.94 2.61
N GLU A 43 -18.72 -12.83 2.40
CA GLU A 43 -19.27 -13.69 3.45
C GLU A 43 -18.23 -14.65 4.02
N TYR A 44 -17.38 -15.23 3.16
CA TYR A 44 -16.31 -16.11 3.60
C TYR A 44 -15.35 -15.40 4.54
N PHE A 45 -14.85 -14.24 4.14
CA PHE A 45 -13.91 -13.46 4.95
C PHE A 45 -14.56 -12.87 6.19
N GLY A 46 -15.84 -12.50 6.12
CA GLY A 46 -16.62 -12.03 7.26
C GLY A 46 -16.65 -13.03 8.43
N LYS A 47 -16.66 -14.34 8.14
CA LYS A 47 -16.64 -15.41 9.16
C LYS A 47 -15.34 -15.44 9.99
N ILE A 48 -14.27 -14.87 9.48
CA ILE A 48 -12.97 -14.75 10.17
C ILE A 48 -12.63 -13.32 10.54
N GLY A 49 -13.62 -12.41 10.52
CA GLY A 49 -13.47 -11.02 10.95
C GLY A 49 -12.70 -10.13 9.97
N LEU A 50 -12.60 -10.54 8.70
CA LEU A 50 -11.99 -9.73 7.64
C LEU A 50 -13.07 -9.12 6.75
N ARG A 51 -12.81 -7.94 6.20
CA ARG A 51 -13.67 -7.25 5.23
C ARG A 51 -12.96 -7.15 3.89
N VAL A 52 -13.70 -7.44 2.81
CA VAL A 52 -13.22 -7.16 1.45
C VAL A 52 -13.52 -5.69 1.15
N GLN A 53 -12.48 -4.90 0.96
CA GLN A 53 -12.57 -3.53 0.46
C GLN A 53 -12.42 -3.58 -1.06
N ASN A 54 -13.52 -3.33 -1.78
CA ASN A 54 -13.55 -3.35 -3.25
C ASN A 54 -13.73 -1.93 -3.80
N TYR A 55 -12.68 -1.38 -4.37
CA TYR A 55 -12.65 -0.08 -5.04
C TYR A 55 -12.71 -0.30 -6.56
N GLU A 56 -13.87 -0.76 -7.04
CA GLU A 56 -14.07 -1.18 -8.44
C GLU A 56 -13.68 -0.09 -9.44
N THR A 57 -14.11 1.17 -9.21
CA THR A 57 -13.79 2.32 -10.08
C THR A 57 -12.32 2.70 -10.09
N GLN A 58 -11.58 2.34 -9.03
CA GLN A 58 -10.14 2.59 -8.91
C GLN A 58 -9.31 1.36 -9.28
N GLY A 59 -9.96 0.23 -9.59
CA GLY A 59 -9.35 -0.98 -10.10
C GLY A 59 -8.51 -1.75 -9.08
N PHE A 60 -8.87 -1.76 -7.78
CA PHE A 60 -8.20 -2.61 -6.81
C PHE A 60 -9.13 -3.08 -5.68
N ALA A 61 -8.77 -4.21 -5.07
CA ALA A 61 -9.43 -4.74 -3.88
C ALA A 61 -8.40 -5.37 -2.92
N TYR A 62 -8.69 -5.32 -1.61
CA TYR A 62 -7.83 -5.90 -0.58
C TYR A 62 -8.63 -6.33 0.64
N LEU A 63 -7.99 -7.11 1.54
CA LEU A 63 -8.56 -7.46 2.83
C LEU A 63 -8.19 -6.42 3.88
N GLU A 64 -9.19 -6.00 4.63
CA GLU A 64 -9.04 -5.18 5.81
C GLU A 64 -9.46 -5.98 7.05
N GLN A 65 -8.67 -5.89 8.10
CA GLN A 65 -9.08 -6.33 9.41
C GLN A 65 -9.40 -5.11 10.26
N PRO A 66 -10.68 -4.88 10.60
CA PRO A 66 -11.08 -3.78 11.46
C PRO A 66 -10.34 -3.82 12.80
N ASP A 67 -10.19 -2.66 13.43
CA ASP A 67 -9.74 -2.62 14.80
C ASP A 67 -10.81 -3.23 15.70
N PRO A 68 -10.41 -3.99 16.74
CA PRO A 68 -11.36 -4.49 17.74
C PRO A 68 -12.02 -3.32 18.43
N ASP A 69 -13.28 -3.48 18.80
CA ASP A 69 -13.95 -2.49 19.65
C ASP A 69 -13.15 -2.34 20.94
N PRO A 70 -12.84 -1.11 21.39
CA PRO A 70 -12.18 -0.88 22.67
C PRO A 70 -12.90 -1.54 23.86
N ASP A 71 -14.23 -1.65 23.78
CA ASP A 71 -15.08 -2.22 24.82
C ASP A 71 -15.15 -3.76 24.77
N ASP A 72 -14.65 -4.41 23.70
CA ASP A 72 -14.59 -5.87 23.61
C ASP A 72 -13.61 -6.46 24.62
N PRO A 73 -13.99 -7.51 25.34
CA PRO A 73 -13.09 -8.24 26.21
C PRO A 73 -11.85 -8.75 25.46
N PRO A 74 -10.63 -8.68 26.02
CA PRO A 74 -9.41 -9.14 25.34
C PRO A 74 -9.49 -10.60 24.84
N ALA A 75 -10.27 -11.45 25.51
CA ALA A 75 -10.46 -12.87 25.14
C ALA A 75 -11.31 -13.06 23.87
N GLU A 76 -12.10 -12.07 23.48
CA GLU A 76 -12.97 -12.13 22.29
C GLU A 76 -12.30 -11.48 21.06
N ARG A 77 -11.15 -10.84 21.24
CA ARG A 77 -10.42 -10.19 20.15
C ARG A 77 -9.76 -11.21 19.24
N LEU A 78 -10.08 -11.13 17.96
CA LEU A 78 -9.47 -12.00 16.96
C LEU A 78 -7.96 -11.67 16.81
N PRO A 79 -7.11 -12.69 16.60
CA PRO A 79 -5.71 -12.47 16.29
C PRO A 79 -5.56 -11.68 14.99
N ARG A 80 -4.53 -10.85 14.89
CA ARG A 80 -4.26 -10.08 13.67
C ARG A 80 -3.69 -10.96 12.57
N LEU A 81 -4.29 -10.87 11.37
CA LEU A 81 -3.77 -11.52 10.18
C LEU A 81 -2.38 -10.96 9.82
N VAL A 82 -2.23 -9.66 9.94
CA VAL A 82 -0.96 -8.97 9.68
C VAL A 82 -0.54 -8.20 10.93
N ILE A 83 0.67 -8.46 11.41
CA ILE A 83 1.24 -7.72 12.52
C ILE A 83 1.53 -6.29 12.06
N ARG A 84 0.94 -5.31 12.75
CA ARG A 84 1.22 -3.89 12.49
C ARG A 84 2.58 -3.52 13.08
N HIS A 85 3.53 -3.23 12.23
CA HIS A 85 4.79 -2.63 12.64
C HIS A 85 4.66 -1.10 12.60
N ARG A 86 5.28 -0.43 13.56
CA ARG A 86 5.41 1.03 13.49
C ARG A 86 6.26 1.38 12.26
N LEU A 87 5.76 2.29 11.44
CA LEU A 87 6.54 2.80 10.33
C LEU A 87 7.73 3.60 10.88
N SER A 88 8.88 3.44 10.23
CA SER A 88 10.00 4.33 10.50
C SER A 88 9.69 5.72 9.94
N PHE A 89 10.33 6.75 10.48
CA PHE A 89 10.21 8.11 9.99
C PHE A 89 10.45 8.20 8.47
N LYS A 90 11.54 7.60 7.98
CA LYS A 90 11.87 7.54 6.54
C LYS A 90 10.76 6.89 5.70
N ALA A 91 10.16 5.80 6.20
CA ALA A 91 9.06 5.14 5.50
C ALA A 91 7.79 6.02 5.48
N THR A 92 7.50 6.72 6.57
CA THR A 92 6.36 7.63 6.64
C THR A 92 6.51 8.76 5.63
N ILE A 93 7.66 9.45 5.60
CA ILE A 93 7.96 10.49 4.61
C ILE A 93 7.77 9.93 3.19
N PHE A 94 8.40 8.80 2.90
CA PHE A 94 8.35 8.21 1.57
C PHE A 94 6.91 7.93 1.11
N TYR A 95 6.08 7.38 1.99
CA TYR A 95 4.69 7.07 1.64
C TYR A 95 3.84 8.34 1.45
N VAL A 96 4.09 9.39 2.22
CA VAL A 96 3.43 10.69 2.03
C VAL A 96 3.82 11.29 0.69
N LEU A 97 5.11 11.27 0.35
CA LEU A 97 5.59 11.78 -0.93
C LEU A 97 5.05 11.01 -2.12
N LEU A 98 5.01 9.67 -2.06
CA LEU A 98 4.38 8.85 -3.10
C LEU A 98 2.88 9.17 -3.25
N ARG A 99 2.19 9.37 -2.13
CA ARG A 99 0.76 9.72 -2.14
C ARG A 99 0.51 11.09 -2.73
N GLU A 100 1.39 12.05 -2.46
CA GLU A 100 1.33 13.39 -3.04
C GLU A 100 1.63 13.37 -4.54
N GLN A 101 2.63 12.63 -4.98
CA GLN A 101 2.91 12.44 -6.42
C GLN A 101 1.69 11.85 -7.14
N LEU A 102 1.04 10.86 -6.54
CA LEU A 102 -0.18 10.28 -7.12
C LEU A 102 -1.34 11.27 -7.12
N ARG A 103 -1.46 12.14 -6.10
CA ARG A 103 -2.47 13.21 -6.08
C ARG A 103 -2.26 14.22 -7.20
N GLN A 104 -1.00 14.62 -7.44
CA GLN A 104 -0.64 15.54 -8.52
C GLN A 104 -0.91 14.91 -9.89
N PHE A 105 -0.54 13.65 -10.08
CA PHE A 105 -0.84 12.89 -11.29
C PHE A 105 -2.34 12.79 -11.57
N ASP A 106 -3.15 12.47 -10.54
CA ASP A 106 -4.62 12.42 -10.68
C ASP A 106 -5.25 13.78 -11.01
N ALA A 107 -4.61 14.88 -10.63
CA ALA A 107 -5.07 16.24 -10.91
C ALA A 107 -4.57 16.78 -12.24
N SER A 108 -3.64 16.08 -12.89
CA SER A 108 -3.16 16.42 -14.23
C SER A 108 -4.07 15.82 -15.30
N ASP A 109 -3.91 16.28 -16.54
CA ASP A 109 -4.59 15.70 -17.70
C ASP A 109 -3.91 14.42 -18.22
N GLU A 110 -2.95 13.87 -17.47
CA GLU A 110 -2.24 12.66 -17.85
C GLU A 110 -3.12 11.42 -17.70
N ILE A 111 -3.09 10.57 -18.71
CA ILE A 111 -3.86 9.33 -18.75
C ILE A 111 -2.93 8.15 -18.52
N GLY A 112 -3.31 7.22 -17.63
CA GLY A 112 -2.57 5.98 -17.43
C GLY A 112 -2.17 5.77 -15.98
N ARG A 113 -0.93 5.36 -15.75
CA ARG A 113 -0.37 5.01 -14.44
C ARG A 113 0.82 5.89 -14.13
N LEU A 114 0.91 6.32 -12.87
CA LEU A 114 2.11 7.03 -12.42
C LEU A 114 3.27 6.03 -12.30
N VAL A 115 4.29 6.22 -13.11
CA VAL A 115 5.53 5.43 -13.10
C VAL A 115 6.67 6.35 -12.73
N LEU A 116 7.47 5.93 -11.75
CA LEU A 116 8.65 6.64 -11.29
C LEU A 116 9.88 5.73 -11.40
N SER A 117 10.98 6.28 -11.90
CA SER A 117 12.28 5.62 -11.91
C SER A 117 12.90 5.60 -10.51
N MET A 118 13.90 4.75 -10.29
CA MET A 118 14.69 4.75 -9.05
C MET A 118 15.36 6.11 -8.80
N GLU A 119 15.76 6.80 -9.85
CA GLU A 119 16.36 8.13 -9.76
C GLU A 119 15.35 9.17 -9.28
N GLU A 120 14.15 9.21 -9.86
CA GLU A 120 13.06 10.09 -9.41
C GLU A 120 12.63 9.79 -7.97
N LEU A 121 12.57 8.50 -7.57
CA LEU A 121 12.27 8.11 -6.19
C LEU A 121 13.36 8.57 -5.21
N ARG A 122 14.62 8.57 -5.62
CA ARG A 122 15.75 9.09 -4.85
C ARG A 122 15.62 10.62 -4.71
N ASP A 123 15.43 11.31 -5.82
CA ASP A 123 15.35 12.77 -5.84
C ASP A 123 14.15 13.28 -5.03
N LEU A 124 13.04 12.53 -5.02
CA LEU A 124 11.88 12.81 -4.20
C LEU A 124 12.19 12.77 -2.69
N LEU A 125 13.10 11.88 -2.26
CA LEU A 125 13.46 11.71 -0.85
C LEU A 125 14.60 12.62 -0.41
N GLN A 126 15.43 13.08 -1.33
CA GLN A 126 16.66 13.83 -1.05
C GLN A 126 16.43 15.07 -0.17
N PRO A 127 15.39 15.91 -0.39
CA PRO A 127 15.17 17.10 0.44
C PRO A 127 14.86 16.81 1.91
N TYR A 128 14.34 15.63 2.21
CA TYR A 128 13.84 15.26 3.54
C TYR A 128 14.77 14.32 4.32
N LEU A 129 15.76 13.77 3.66
CA LEU A 129 16.74 12.89 4.28
C LEU A 129 18.11 13.54 4.10
N PRO A 130 18.66 14.15 5.17
CA PRO A 130 19.96 14.79 5.07
C PRO A 130 21.00 13.79 4.57
N GLU A 131 21.63 14.13 3.45
CA GLU A 131 22.77 13.39 2.93
C GLU A 131 23.91 13.53 3.96
N GLY A 132 24.15 12.47 4.73
CA GLY A 132 25.50 12.36 5.28
C GLY A 132 26.47 12.31 4.09
N ASN A 133 27.72 12.73 4.26
CA ASN A 133 28.75 12.86 3.22
C ASN A 133 29.01 11.59 2.34
N ASN A 134 28.02 10.70 2.18
CA ASN A 134 28.14 9.44 1.49
C ASN A 134 26.91 9.15 0.61
N GLU A 135 26.92 9.66 -0.60
CA GLU A 135 25.94 9.46 -1.66
C GLU A 135 25.64 7.97 -1.93
N VAL A 136 26.67 7.12 -1.86
CA VAL A 136 26.53 5.68 -2.05
C VAL A 136 25.67 5.05 -0.96
N LYS A 137 25.86 5.49 0.29
CA LYS A 137 25.06 5.00 1.42
C LYS A 137 23.60 5.41 1.28
N PHE A 138 23.34 6.66 0.88
CA PHE A 138 22.00 7.17 0.63
C PHE A 138 21.30 6.36 -0.47
N HIS A 139 21.96 6.10 -1.58
CA HIS A 139 21.42 5.27 -2.66
C HIS A 139 21.03 3.86 -2.18
N ILE A 140 21.89 3.22 -1.38
CA ILE A 140 21.60 1.88 -0.81
C ILE A 140 20.38 1.94 0.12
N GLU A 141 20.26 2.96 0.95
CA GLU A 141 19.12 3.14 1.87
C GLU A 141 17.80 3.36 1.11
N VAL A 142 17.79 4.21 0.09
CA VAL A 142 16.62 4.43 -0.76
C VAL A 142 16.20 3.14 -1.47
N LYS A 143 17.15 2.44 -2.06
CA LYS A 143 16.89 1.16 -2.73
C LYS A 143 16.32 0.10 -1.76
N ALA A 144 16.82 0.04 -0.54
CA ALA A 144 16.29 -0.84 0.49
C ALA A 144 14.84 -0.46 0.87
N LEU A 145 14.55 0.84 1.01
CA LEU A 145 13.21 1.36 1.32
C LEU A 145 12.23 1.07 0.17
N VAL A 146 12.60 1.32 -1.08
CA VAL A 146 11.81 1.01 -2.28
C VAL A 146 11.50 -0.49 -2.34
N ASN A 147 12.50 -1.36 -2.20
CA ASN A 147 12.30 -2.81 -2.23
C ASN A 147 11.40 -3.29 -1.09
N LYS A 148 11.52 -2.70 0.10
CA LYS A 148 10.64 -2.97 1.23
C LYS A 148 9.20 -2.56 0.93
N THR A 149 9.00 -1.39 0.34
CA THR A 149 7.69 -0.87 -0.06
C THR A 149 7.00 -1.77 -1.08
N VAL A 150 7.73 -2.21 -2.12
CA VAL A 150 7.22 -3.18 -3.10
C VAL A 150 6.74 -4.47 -2.44
N ARG A 151 7.51 -4.99 -1.48
CA ARG A 151 7.26 -6.31 -0.88
C ARG A 151 6.19 -6.29 0.21
N GLU A 152 6.13 -5.23 1.02
CA GLU A 152 5.35 -5.24 2.27
C GLU A 152 4.05 -4.43 2.21
N THR A 153 3.97 -3.40 1.36
CA THR A 153 2.82 -2.49 1.36
C THR A 153 1.96 -2.56 0.11
N GLY A 154 2.54 -2.97 -1.02
CA GLY A 154 1.90 -2.89 -2.32
C GLY A 154 1.71 -1.45 -2.84
N PHE A 155 2.36 -0.44 -2.22
CA PHE A 155 2.29 0.96 -2.69
C PHE A 155 3.12 1.18 -3.96
N LEU A 156 4.11 0.32 -4.19
CA LEU A 156 4.91 0.28 -5.40
C LEU A 156 4.86 -1.10 -6.02
N LYS A 157 4.79 -1.16 -7.34
CA LYS A 157 4.90 -2.38 -8.14
C LYS A 157 6.06 -2.21 -9.11
N LYS A 158 7.05 -3.10 -9.06
CA LYS A 158 8.17 -3.08 -10.00
C LYS A 158 7.67 -3.50 -11.37
N LEU A 159 8.03 -2.75 -12.43
CA LEU A 159 7.62 -3.07 -13.79
C LEU A 159 8.49 -4.21 -14.35
N THR A 160 7.83 -5.13 -15.07
CA THR A 160 8.50 -6.26 -15.69
C THR A 160 9.23 -5.80 -16.97
N GLY A 161 10.51 -6.15 -17.09
CA GLY A 161 11.32 -5.79 -18.26
C GLY A 161 12.03 -4.43 -18.15
N ASP A 162 11.80 -3.70 -17.06
CA ASP A 162 12.50 -2.46 -16.75
C ASP A 162 12.94 -2.49 -15.29
N ASP A 163 14.23 -2.66 -15.05
CA ASP A 163 14.76 -2.96 -13.72
C ASP A 163 14.70 -1.78 -12.75
N ASP A 164 14.49 -0.56 -13.23
CA ASP A 164 14.59 0.66 -12.44
C ASP A 164 13.28 1.49 -12.41
N ASN A 165 12.17 0.98 -12.95
CA ASN A 165 10.89 1.67 -12.97
C ASN A 165 9.83 1.00 -12.08
N TYR A 166 9.06 1.83 -11.40
CA TYR A 166 8.07 1.43 -10.39
C TYR A 166 6.74 2.16 -10.61
N GLU A 167 5.66 1.42 -10.68
CA GLU A 167 4.30 1.98 -10.69
C GLU A 167 3.89 2.33 -9.25
N VAL A 168 3.38 3.56 -9.05
CA VAL A 168 2.74 3.96 -7.79
C VAL A 168 1.30 3.45 -7.79
N CYS A 169 1.02 2.50 -6.90
CA CYS A 169 -0.24 1.75 -6.91
C CYS A 169 -1.37 2.52 -6.20
N PRO A 170 -2.60 2.52 -6.77
CA PRO A 170 -3.75 3.25 -6.21
C PRO A 170 -4.13 2.89 -4.77
N ILE A 171 -3.77 1.70 -4.28
CA ILE A 171 -4.05 1.29 -2.89
C ILE A 171 -3.53 2.28 -1.84
N ILE A 172 -2.50 3.06 -2.16
CA ILE A 172 -1.96 4.07 -1.25
C ILE A 172 -3.03 5.11 -0.87
N LYS A 173 -4.00 5.40 -1.75
CA LYS A 173 -5.14 6.31 -1.49
C LYS A 173 -6.04 5.81 -0.37
N ALA A 174 -6.24 4.49 -0.31
CA ALA A 174 -7.06 3.84 0.71
C ALA A 174 -6.35 3.71 2.06
N LYS A 175 -5.01 3.76 2.08
CA LYS A 175 -4.20 3.64 3.29
C LYS A 175 -3.75 4.98 3.85
N ILE A 176 -3.65 5.99 2.99
CA ILE A 176 -3.34 7.38 3.34
C ILE A 176 -4.43 8.23 2.71
N ASP A 177 -5.49 8.47 3.46
CA ASP A 177 -6.59 9.32 3.02
C ASP A 177 -6.17 10.80 2.90
N ALA A 178 -7.06 11.63 2.35
CA ALA A 178 -6.76 13.03 2.11
C ALA A 178 -6.47 13.82 3.40
N GLU A 179 -7.21 13.55 4.48
CA GLU A 179 -7.03 14.22 5.76
C GLU A 179 -5.69 13.85 6.41
N MET A 180 -5.34 12.57 6.36
CA MET A 180 -4.04 12.08 6.85
C MET A 180 -2.89 12.66 6.04
N LEU A 181 -3.03 12.72 4.70
CA LEU A 181 -2.05 13.31 3.80
C LEU A 181 -1.79 14.78 4.17
N GLU A 182 -2.84 15.60 4.28
CA GLU A 182 -2.73 17.01 4.61
C GLU A 182 -2.01 17.24 5.94
N ARG A 183 -2.40 16.49 6.98
CA ARG A 183 -1.74 16.56 8.31
C ARG A 183 -0.27 16.16 8.28
N LEU A 184 0.09 15.16 7.45
CA LEU A 184 1.46 14.70 7.36
C LEU A 184 2.31 15.62 6.50
N THR A 185 1.76 16.18 5.42
CA THR A 185 2.45 17.16 4.56
C THR A 185 2.79 18.41 5.35
N GLN A 186 1.85 18.97 6.13
CA GLN A 186 2.12 20.11 6.97
C GLN A 186 3.27 19.85 7.96
N LYS A 187 3.29 18.67 8.59
CA LYS A 187 4.40 18.31 9.48
C LYS A 187 5.75 18.14 8.77
N LEU A 188 5.73 17.73 7.51
CA LEU A 188 6.97 17.64 6.71
C LEU A 188 7.49 19.01 6.31
N GLU A 189 6.60 19.95 5.98
CA GLU A 189 6.95 21.34 5.71
C GLU A 189 7.57 21.99 6.96
N ASP A 190 6.90 21.87 8.11
CA ASP A 190 7.42 22.35 9.39
C ASP A 190 8.81 21.76 9.71
N TYR A 191 9.03 20.49 9.36
CA TYR A 191 10.31 19.80 9.58
C TYR A 191 11.40 20.25 8.59
N ALA A 192 11.04 20.53 7.34
CA ALA A 192 11.98 21.04 6.34
C ALA A 192 12.45 22.47 6.65
N ASP A 193 11.57 23.29 7.20
CA ASP A 193 11.88 24.65 7.62
C ASP A 193 12.84 24.67 8.82
N ASP A 194 12.68 23.75 9.77
CA ASP A 194 13.60 23.60 10.94
C ASP A 194 15.03 23.18 10.54
N PHE A 195 15.21 22.52 9.38
CA PHE A 195 16.52 22.14 8.85
C PHE A 195 17.11 23.19 7.89
N SER A 196 16.30 24.17 7.44
CA SER A 196 16.74 25.18 6.47
C SER A 196 17.24 26.46 7.13
N ASP A 197 17.18 26.57 8.46
CA ASP A 197 17.68 27.70 9.22
C ASP A 197 19.02 27.33 9.91
N PRO A 198 20.18 27.59 9.27
CA PRO A 198 21.49 27.30 9.85
C PRO A 198 22.09 28.54 10.51
N ASP A 199 21.31 29.35 11.23
CA ASP A 199 21.83 30.49 11.98
C ASP A 199 21.36 30.40 13.45
N ASP A 200 22.19 29.74 14.28
CA ASP A 200 22.59 30.22 15.61
C ASP A 200 23.93 29.59 16.04
#